data_392e125fcb5508f4aee24edc03cab783
#
_entry.id   392e125fcb5508f4aee24edc03cab783
#
_cell.length_a   1.000
_cell.length_b   1.000
_cell.length_c   1.000
_cell.angle_alpha   90.00
_cell.angle_beta   90.00
_cell.angle_gamma   90.00
#
_symmetry.space_group_name_H-M   'P 1'
#
loop_
_entity.id
_entity.type
_entity.pdbx_description
1 polymer ?
#
loop_
_entity_poly.entity_id
_entity_poly.type
_entity_poly.pdbx_seq_one_letter_code
_entity_poly.pdbx_strand_id
1 'polypeptide(L)'
;MALSASCALPRLLSDWEQLHGPFAPVARDQLLGAGESTFARLFREYPRTHVRHGNRASGDNGVKASVTACPASRIEDGKPGVFQLDSVAHGGGGEEPFFWSLDLIDAETQWVEFAFVWCRGAEATRDGFRKMVSRLPLGVRKIHPDGGGEFINSVFLGHVASCMPGTEVYRSRPSRPNDNCRVETRRAASRGQDLRRG
;
A
#
# COMPACT_ATOMS: atom_id res chain seq x y z
N MET A 1 12.35 -6.62 9.47
CA MET A 1 12.81 -7.59 8.48
C MET A 1 12.15 -7.24 7.16
N ALA A 2 12.85 -6.64 6.22
CA ALA A 2 12.39 -6.61 4.85
C ALA A 2 12.42 -8.06 4.35
N LEU A 3 11.27 -8.64 4.07
CA LEU A 3 11.21 -9.89 3.31
C LEU A 3 11.84 -9.57 1.95
N SER A 4 12.91 -10.29 1.59
CA SER A 4 13.49 -10.14 0.25
C SER A 4 12.41 -10.42 -0.80
N ALA A 5 12.50 -9.82 -1.97
CA ALA A 5 11.54 -10.03 -3.06
C ALA A 5 11.33 -11.53 -3.36
N SER A 6 12.33 -12.36 -3.13
CA SER A 6 12.25 -13.82 -3.28
C SER A 6 11.30 -14.50 -2.28
N CYS A 7 11.13 -13.96 -1.07
CA CYS A 7 10.18 -14.51 -0.09
C CYS A 7 8.72 -14.16 -0.40
N ALA A 8 8.47 -13.03 -1.05
CA ALA A 8 7.11 -12.60 -1.41
C ALA A 8 6.62 -13.22 -2.74
N LEU A 9 7.54 -13.60 -3.62
CA LEU A 9 7.25 -14.05 -4.97
C LEU A 9 6.30 -15.27 -5.05
N PRO A 10 6.45 -16.34 -4.25
CA PRO A 10 5.54 -17.48 -4.32
C PRO A 10 4.08 -17.08 -4.07
N ARG A 11 3.87 -16.16 -3.13
CA ARG A 11 2.54 -15.64 -2.80
C ARG A 11 1.98 -14.74 -3.91
N LEU A 12 2.80 -13.86 -4.46
CA LEU A 12 2.43 -13.00 -5.58
C LEU A 12 2.03 -13.82 -6.81
N LEU A 13 2.75 -14.91 -7.12
CA LEU A 13 2.40 -15.81 -8.21
C LEU A 13 1.07 -16.52 -7.94
N SER A 14 0.84 -17.00 -6.73
CA SER A 14 -0.44 -17.64 -6.36
C SER A 14 -1.61 -16.66 -6.45
N ASP A 15 -1.45 -15.42 -5.98
CA ASP A 15 -2.48 -14.39 -6.09
C ASP A 15 -2.78 -14.03 -7.55
N TRP A 16 -1.74 -13.98 -8.38
CA TRP A 16 -1.89 -13.73 -9.81
C TRP A 16 -2.61 -14.89 -10.52
N GLU A 17 -2.23 -16.15 -10.20
CA GLU A 17 -2.84 -17.36 -10.76
C GLU A 17 -4.34 -17.46 -10.42
N GLN A 18 -4.75 -17.01 -9.24
CA GLN A 18 -6.16 -16.93 -8.86
C GLN A 18 -6.99 -15.97 -9.73
N LEU A 19 -6.36 -14.89 -10.20
CA LEU A 19 -7.02 -13.83 -10.98
C LEU A 19 -6.99 -14.10 -12.49
N HIS A 20 -5.93 -14.73 -12.98
CA HIS A 20 -5.63 -14.82 -14.41
C HIS A 20 -5.48 -16.25 -14.93
N GLY A 21 -5.59 -17.25 -14.06
CA GLY A 21 -5.34 -18.64 -14.37
C GLY A 21 -3.88 -19.07 -14.18
N PRO A 22 -3.60 -20.37 -14.19
CA PRO A 22 -2.29 -20.91 -13.85
C PRO A 22 -1.22 -20.56 -14.89
N PHE A 23 -0.01 -20.30 -14.42
CA PHE A 23 1.18 -20.23 -15.29
C PHE A 23 1.49 -21.61 -15.90
N ALA A 24 2.11 -21.60 -17.08
CA ALA A 24 2.76 -22.83 -17.56
C ALA A 24 3.79 -23.30 -16.50
N PRO A 25 3.82 -24.60 -16.15
CA PRO A 25 4.70 -25.10 -15.08
C PRO A 25 6.15 -24.66 -15.19
N VAL A 26 6.71 -24.73 -16.41
CA VAL A 26 8.08 -24.28 -16.69
C VAL A 26 8.28 -22.79 -16.39
N ALA A 27 7.30 -21.94 -16.75
CA ALA A 27 7.38 -20.50 -16.49
C ALA A 27 7.31 -20.19 -14.98
N ARG A 28 6.46 -20.92 -14.26
CA ARG A 28 6.35 -20.79 -12.80
C ARG A 28 7.66 -21.16 -12.09
N ASP A 29 8.28 -22.26 -12.49
CA ASP A 29 9.55 -22.71 -11.93
C ASP A 29 10.70 -21.74 -12.25
N GLN A 30 10.75 -21.20 -13.47
CA GLN A 30 11.70 -20.17 -13.86
C GLN A 30 11.54 -18.89 -13.05
N LEU A 31 10.31 -18.45 -12.79
CA LEU A 31 10.05 -17.27 -11.96
C LEU A 31 10.49 -17.51 -10.51
N LEU A 32 10.19 -18.67 -9.95
CA LEU A 32 10.59 -19.03 -8.58
C LEU A 32 12.10 -19.19 -8.41
N GLY A 33 12.78 -19.65 -9.46
CA GLY A 33 14.23 -19.80 -9.50
C GLY A 33 15.00 -18.51 -9.84
N ALA A 34 14.29 -17.44 -10.25
CA ALA A 34 14.95 -16.19 -10.63
C ALA A 34 15.43 -15.40 -9.42
N GLY A 35 16.70 -15.01 -9.40
CA GLY A 35 17.26 -14.15 -8.36
C GLY A 35 16.90 -12.66 -8.56
N GLU A 36 17.13 -11.84 -7.53
CA GLU A 36 16.83 -10.39 -7.54
C GLU A 36 17.50 -9.66 -8.73
N SER A 37 18.73 -10.01 -9.07
CA SER A 37 19.44 -9.42 -10.22
C SER A 37 18.76 -9.70 -11.56
N THR A 38 18.15 -10.89 -11.70
CA THR A 38 17.41 -11.27 -12.90
C THR A 38 16.14 -10.42 -13.03
N PHE A 39 15.38 -10.24 -11.94
CA PHE A 39 14.23 -9.37 -11.92
C PHE A 39 14.61 -7.91 -12.20
N ALA A 40 15.66 -7.40 -11.55
CA ALA A 40 16.15 -6.04 -11.79
C ALA A 40 16.53 -5.80 -13.26
N ARG A 41 17.13 -6.80 -13.92
CA ARG A 41 17.46 -6.74 -15.35
C ARG A 41 16.19 -6.76 -16.22
N LEU A 42 15.29 -7.70 -15.99
CA LEU A 42 14.03 -7.82 -16.75
C LEU A 42 13.20 -6.54 -16.65
N PHE A 43 13.08 -5.97 -15.46
CA PHE A 43 12.36 -4.72 -15.25
C PHE A 43 13.03 -3.51 -15.92
N ARG A 44 14.36 -3.53 -16.08
CA ARG A 44 15.09 -2.48 -16.79
C ARG A 44 14.87 -2.56 -18.30
N GLU A 45 14.77 -3.78 -18.85
CA GLU A 45 14.58 -4.05 -20.27
C GLU A 45 13.11 -3.96 -20.71
N TYR A 46 12.17 -4.04 -19.75
CA TYR A 46 10.75 -3.98 -20.07
C TYR A 46 10.35 -2.56 -20.50
N PRO A 47 9.82 -2.38 -21.72
CA PRO A 47 9.46 -1.04 -22.20
C PRO A 47 8.34 -0.47 -21.31
N ARG A 48 8.60 0.70 -20.72
CA ARG A 48 7.71 1.42 -19.81
C ARG A 48 6.43 1.97 -20.49
N THR A 49 6.18 1.61 -21.74
CA THR A 49 5.17 2.22 -22.62
C THR A 49 3.72 1.85 -22.30
N HIS A 50 3.46 0.97 -21.33
CA HIS A 50 2.09 0.50 -21.08
C HIS A 50 1.53 0.75 -19.67
N VAL A 51 2.27 1.42 -18.79
CA VAL A 51 1.63 1.95 -17.58
C VAL A 51 0.81 3.17 -18.01
N ARG A 52 -0.44 2.93 -18.41
CA ARG A 52 -1.41 4.01 -18.46
C ARG A 52 -1.38 4.65 -17.08
N HIS A 53 -0.91 5.88 -16.99
CA HIS A 53 -1.15 6.72 -15.84
C HIS A 53 -2.65 6.70 -15.59
N GLY A 54 -3.10 5.88 -14.65
CA GLY A 54 -4.40 6.11 -14.06
C GLY A 54 -4.35 7.57 -13.60
N ASN A 55 -5.22 8.42 -14.15
CA ASN A 55 -5.33 9.80 -13.74
C ASN A 55 -5.14 9.85 -12.23
N ARG A 56 -4.22 10.71 -11.76
CA ARG A 56 -4.19 11.06 -10.33
C ARG A 56 -5.65 11.26 -9.96
N ALA A 57 -6.18 10.43 -9.05
CA ALA A 57 -7.51 10.67 -8.55
C ALA A 57 -7.44 12.10 -8.00
N SER A 58 -7.92 13.06 -8.77
CA SER A 58 -8.08 14.42 -8.30
C SER A 58 -9.10 14.30 -7.19
N GLY A 59 -8.61 14.35 -5.94
CA GLY A 59 -9.49 14.25 -4.80
C GLY A 59 -10.58 15.30 -4.99
N ASP A 60 -11.82 14.87 -5.07
CA ASP A 60 -12.96 15.76 -5.09
C ASP A 60 -12.86 16.64 -3.85
N ASN A 61 -12.72 17.96 -4.04
CA ASN A 61 -12.58 18.90 -2.94
C ASN A 61 -13.75 18.83 -1.97
N GLY A 62 -14.94 18.46 -2.45
CA GLY A 62 -16.13 18.20 -1.63
C GLY A 62 -15.95 16.98 -0.73
N VAL A 63 -15.43 15.89 -1.25
CA VAL A 63 -15.14 14.67 -0.48
C VAL A 63 -14.05 14.92 0.55
N LYS A 64 -12.99 15.66 0.20
CA LYS A 64 -11.95 16.06 1.17
C LYS A 64 -12.49 16.87 2.34
N ALA A 65 -13.44 17.75 2.09
CA ALA A 65 -14.05 18.56 3.13
C ALA A 65 -14.89 17.75 4.13
N SER A 66 -15.46 16.61 3.71
CA SER A 66 -16.25 15.74 4.57
C SER A 66 -15.43 14.87 5.51
N VAL A 67 -14.13 14.69 5.28
CA VAL A 67 -13.25 13.87 6.11
C VAL A 67 -12.44 14.75 7.07
N THR A 68 -12.59 14.49 8.36
CA THR A 68 -11.91 15.26 9.42
C THR A 68 -10.39 15.14 9.32
N ALA A 69 -9.70 16.28 9.25
CA ALA A 69 -8.24 16.37 9.27
C ALA A 69 -7.73 16.49 10.70
N CYS A 70 -6.86 15.58 11.14
CA CYS A 70 -6.25 15.63 12.46
C CYS A 70 -4.92 14.87 12.50
N PRO A 71 -4.05 15.08 13.51
CA PRO A 71 -2.91 14.22 13.72
C PRO A 71 -3.34 12.82 14.16
N ALA A 72 -2.57 11.78 13.80
CA ALA A 72 -2.86 10.41 14.19
C ALA A 72 -2.93 10.24 15.74
N SER A 73 -2.09 10.94 16.48
CA SER A 73 -2.09 10.92 17.95
C SER A 73 -3.43 11.32 18.59
N ARG A 74 -4.28 12.04 17.86
CA ARG A 74 -5.61 12.44 18.36
C ARG A 74 -6.63 11.31 18.33
N ILE A 75 -6.45 10.35 17.42
CA ILE A 75 -7.38 9.23 17.23
C ILE A 75 -6.90 7.93 17.87
N GLU A 76 -5.62 7.86 18.21
CA GLU A 76 -5.02 6.76 18.97
C GLU A 76 -5.61 6.75 20.39
N ASP A 77 -6.12 5.60 20.82
CA ASP A 77 -6.82 5.43 22.11
C ASP A 77 -6.25 4.26 22.92
N GLY A 78 -5.04 3.78 22.58
CA GLY A 78 -4.38 2.68 23.25
C GLY A 78 -5.04 1.32 23.02
N LYS A 79 -5.88 1.20 21.99
CA LYS A 79 -6.57 -0.06 21.65
C LYS A 79 -6.29 -0.44 20.20
N PRO A 80 -6.12 -1.75 19.88
CA PRO A 80 -5.97 -2.23 18.52
C PRO A 80 -7.11 -1.81 17.59
N GLY A 81 -6.82 -1.67 16.31
CA GLY A 81 -7.80 -1.34 15.29
C GLY A 81 -7.79 0.11 14.81
N VAL A 82 -6.77 0.89 15.19
CA VAL A 82 -6.50 2.23 14.66
C VAL A 82 -5.36 2.14 13.66
N PHE A 83 -5.67 2.22 12.38
CA PHE A 83 -4.70 2.00 11.31
C PHE A 83 -4.25 3.27 10.63
N GLN A 84 -2.94 3.44 10.47
CA GLN A 84 -2.36 4.39 9.54
C GLN A 84 -2.19 3.71 8.18
N LEU A 85 -2.54 4.43 7.11
CA LEU A 85 -2.50 3.95 5.73
C LEU A 85 -1.70 4.92 4.87
N ASP A 86 -0.77 4.38 4.09
CA ASP A 86 0.08 5.17 3.20
C ASP A 86 0.39 4.43 1.90
N SER A 87 0.88 5.16 0.90
CA SER A 87 1.30 4.61 -0.37
C SER A 87 2.76 4.94 -0.67
N VAL A 88 3.52 3.94 -1.14
CA VAL A 88 4.94 4.09 -1.49
C VAL A 88 5.14 3.80 -2.96
N ALA A 89 5.77 4.74 -3.65
CA ALA A 89 6.22 4.52 -5.02
C ALA A 89 7.49 3.66 -5.04
N HIS A 90 7.50 2.65 -5.88
CA HIS A 90 8.67 1.86 -6.18
C HIS A 90 9.04 2.06 -7.65
N GLY A 91 10.22 2.58 -7.90
CA GLY A 91 10.71 2.84 -9.25
C GLY A 91 12.19 2.58 -9.34
N GLY A 92 12.64 2.09 -10.50
CA GLY A 92 14.06 1.92 -10.78
C GLY A 92 14.58 3.13 -11.54
N GLY A 93 15.20 4.11 -10.88
CA GLY A 93 16.05 5.13 -11.51
C GLY A 93 15.50 5.95 -12.70
N GLY A 94 14.20 5.91 -12.95
CA GLY A 94 13.52 6.68 -13.99
C GLY A 94 12.47 7.62 -13.39
N GLU A 95 11.88 8.45 -14.22
CA GLU A 95 10.96 9.51 -13.79
C GLU A 95 9.62 9.00 -13.23
N GLU A 96 9.25 7.73 -13.51
CA GLU A 96 7.95 7.17 -13.16
C GLU A 96 8.08 5.94 -12.25
N PRO A 97 7.24 5.83 -11.22
CA PRO A 97 7.18 4.64 -10.40
C PRO A 97 6.64 3.46 -11.20
N PHE A 98 7.29 2.30 -11.04
CA PHE A 98 6.89 1.08 -11.72
C PHE A 98 5.65 0.44 -11.06
N PHE A 99 5.58 0.47 -9.75
CA PHE A 99 4.44 0.00 -8.96
C PHE A 99 4.40 0.75 -7.61
N TRP A 100 3.33 0.56 -6.87
CA TRP A 100 3.12 1.16 -5.56
C TRP A 100 2.88 0.07 -4.52
N SER A 101 3.34 0.24 -3.30
CA SER A 101 2.82 -0.49 -2.15
C SER A 101 1.85 0.39 -1.38
N LEU A 102 0.83 -0.25 -0.84
CA LEU A 102 -0.01 0.30 0.21
C LEU A 102 0.44 -0.34 1.51
N ASP A 103 0.69 0.48 2.51
CA ASP A 103 1.16 0.04 3.82
C ASP A 103 0.09 0.40 4.86
N LEU A 104 -0.37 -0.61 5.60
CA LEU A 104 -1.39 -0.48 6.64
C LEU A 104 -0.79 -0.91 7.98
N ILE A 105 -0.69 0.00 8.95
CA ILE A 105 -0.04 -0.23 10.24
C ILE A 105 -1.02 0.07 11.37
N ASP A 106 -1.27 -0.92 12.24
CA ASP A 106 -2.01 -0.68 13.48
C ASP A 106 -1.16 0.09 14.48
N ALA A 107 -1.74 1.16 15.03
CA ALA A 107 -1.01 2.09 15.89
C ALA A 107 -0.59 1.46 17.23
N GLU A 108 -1.38 0.54 17.76
CA GLU A 108 -1.14 -0.08 19.07
C GLU A 108 -0.27 -1.33 18.96
N THR A 109 -0.67 -2.29 18.15
CA THR A 109 0.02 -3.58 18.05
C THR A 109 1.24 -3.54 17.14
N GLN A 110 1.37 -2.49 16.33
CA GLN A 110 2.38 -2.39 15.28
C GLN A 110 2.27 -3.50 14.21
N TRP A 111 1.11 -4.14 14.12
CA TRP A 111 0.83 -5.07 13.04
C TRP A 111 0.87 -4.35 11.70
N VAL A 112 1.52 -4.96 10.72
CA VAL A 112 1.70 -4.40 9.39
C VAL A 112 1.12 -5.34 8.34
N GLU A 113 0.27 -4.80 7.49
CA GLU A 113 -0.12 -5.40 6.23
C GLU A 113 0.31 -4.53 5.06
N PHE A 114 0.57 -5.14 3.92
CA PHE A 114 0.87 -4.42 2.70
C PHE A 114 0.24 -5.08 1.48
N ALA A 115 0.00 -4.29 0.45
CA ALA A 115 -0.46 -4.76 -0.85
C ALA A 115 0.25 -4.00 -1.97
N PHE A 116 0.61 -4.70 -3.04
CA PHE A 116 1.14 -4.06 -4.23
C PHE A 116 0.00 -3.69 -5.19
N VAL A 117 0.10 -2.49 -5.76
CA VAL A 117 -0.81 -1.98 -6.78
C VAL A 117 -0.01 -1.36 -7.93
N TRP A 118 -0.54 -1.49 -9.15
CA TRP A 118 0.13 -0.99 -10.35
C TRP A 118 -0.02 0.51 -10.57
N CYS A 119 -0.97 1.13 -9.92
CA CYS A 119 -1.22 2.57 -10.02
C CYS A 119 -1.86 3.13 -8.75
N ARG A 120 -1.80 4.45 -8.58
CA ARG A 120 -2.50 5.19 -7.50
C ARG A 120 -3.95 5.53 -7.86
N GLY A 121 -4.61 4.68 -8.63
CA GLY A 121 -6.03 4.86 -8.94
C GLY A 121 -6.92 4.49 -7.76
N ALA A 122 -8.08 5.15 -7.64
CA ALA A 122 -9.03 4.91 -6.55
C ALA A 122 -9.47 3.44 -6.44
N GLU A 123 -9.69 2.78 -7.57
CA GLU A 123 -10.08 1.37 -7.62
C GLU A 123 -8.95 0.42 -7.22
N ALA A 124 -7.74 0.64 -7.74
CA ALA A 124 -6.58 -0.18 -7.39
C ALA A 124 -6.26 -0.05 -5.88
N THR A 125 -6.36 1.16 -5.34
CA THR A 125 -6.18 1.43 -3.90
C THR A 125 -7.25 0.74 -3.07
N ARG A 126 -8.53 0.83 -3.46
CA ARG A 126 -9.63 0.11 -2.81
C ARG A 126 -9.40 -1.40 -2.79
N ASP A 127 -9.01 -1.99 -3.91
CA ASP A 127 -8.81 -3.43 -4.03
C ASP A 127 -7.58 -3.91 -3.25
N GLY A 128 -6.50 -3.14 -3.26
CA GLY A 128 -5.33 -3.39 -2.41
C GLY A 128 -5.69 -3.32 -0.92
N PHE A 129 -6.41 -2.29 -0.52
CA PHE A 129 -6.90 -2.14 0.86
C PHE A 129 -7.79 -3.31 1.29
N ARG A 130 -8.76 -3.72 0.45
CA ARG A 130 -9.61 -4.88 0.71
C ARG A 130 -8.80 -6.16 0.94
N LYS A 131 -7.77 -6.41 0.15
CA LYS A 131 -6.86 -7.55 0.32
C LYS A 131 -6.11 -7.48 1.67
N MET A 132 -5.63 -6.31 2.07
CA MET A 132 -4.97 -6.13 3.36
C MET A 132 -5.93 -6.42 4.52
N VAL A 133 -7.11 -5.82 4.50
CA VAL A 133 -8.13 -6.00 5.55
C VAL A 133 -8.54 -7.46 5.70
N SER A 134 -8.66 -8.21 4.59
CA SER A 134 -9.02 -9.65 4.65
C SER A 134 -7.98 -10.54 5.35
N ARG A 135 -6.77 -10.05 5.57
CA ARG A 135 -5.69 -10.77 6.26
C ARG A 135 -5.45 -10.31 7.70
N LEU A 136 -6.12 -9.22 8.11
CA LEU A 136 -5.97 -8.71 9.47
C LEU A 136 -6.53 -9.69 10.51
N PRO A 137 -5.80 -9.95 11.61
CA PRO A 137 -6.31 -10.74 12.72
C PRO A 137 -7.22 -9.95 13.66
N LEU A 138 -7.43 -8.66 13.40
CA LEU A 138 -8.18 -7.73 14.25
C LEU A 138 -9.08 -6.82 13.42
N GLY A 139 -10.13 -6.30 14.04
CA GLY A 139 -11.09 -5.42 13.38
C GLY A 139 -10.54 -4.01 13.14
N VAL A 140 -11.00 -3.39 12.06
CA VAL A 140 -10.68 -2.00 11.73
C VAL A 140 -11.72 -1.08 12.35
N ARG A 141 -11.29 -0.22 13.29
CA ARG A 141 -12.16 0.77 13.95
C ARG A 141 -11.96 2.16 13.37
N LYS A 142 -10.72 2.54 13.12
CA LYS A 142 -10.36 3.84 12.58
C LYS A 142 -9.29 3.71 11.52
N ILE A 143 -9.37 4.53 10.48
CA ILE A 143 -8.38 4.59 9.40
C ILE A 143 -7.89 6.03 9.28
N HIS A 144 -6.57 6.19 9.24
CA HIS A 144 -5.90 7.47 9.10
C HIS A 144 -4.94 7.43 7.89
N PRO A 145 -5.44 7.60 6.66
CA PRO A 145 -4.58 7.77 5.50
C PRO A 145 -3.87 9.13 5.52
N ASP A 146 -2.84 9.24 4.67
CA ASP A 146 -2.38 10.54 4.25
C ASP A 146 -3.52 11.30 3.51
N GLY A 147 -3.36 12.59 3.26
CA GLY A 147 -4.39 13.37 2.55
C GLY A 147 -4.43 13.12 1.03
N GLY A 148 -3.88 12.01 0.54
CA GLY A 148 -3.80 11.65 -0.87
C GLY A 148 -5.15 11.40 -1.52
N GLY A 149 -5.31 11.81 -2.80
CA GLY A 149 -6.55 11.62 -3.55
C GLY A 149 -6.89 10.15 -3.80
N GLU A 150 -5.92 9.25 -3.71
CA GLU A 150 -6.09 7.80 -3.81
C GLU A 150 -6.90 7.20 -2.65
N PHE A 151 -6.87 7.84 -1.48
CA PHE A 151 -7.61 7.42 -0.28
C PHE A 151 -8.84 8.28 -0.03
N ILE A 152 -8.72 9.60 -0.28
CA ILE A 152 -9.81 10.54 -0.01
C ILE A 152 -10.60 10.79 -1.30
N ASN A 153 -11.41 9.81 -1.66
CA ASN A 153 -12.29 9.82 -2.81
C ASN A 153 -13.57 9.01 -2.56
N SER A 154 -14.59 9.18 -3.39
CA SER A 154 -15.89 8.52 -3.23
C SER A 154 -15.83 7.00 -3.34
N VAL A 155 -14.92 6.44 -4.16
CA VAL A 155 -14.77 4.99 -4.35
C VAL A 155 -14.23 4.33 -3.08
N PHE A 156 -13.15 4.87 -2.52
CA PHE A 156 -12.53 4.33 -1.31
C PHE A 156 -13.44 4.51 -0.08
N LEU A 157 -13.96 5.73 0.14
CA LEU A 157 -14.84 6.03 1.27
C LEU A 157 -16.16 5.26 1.19
N GLY A 158 -16.75 5.13 -0.02
CA GLY A 158 -17.94 4.31 -0.24
C GLY A 158 -17.71 2.84 0.07
N HIS A 159 -16.53 2.30 -0.27
CA HIS A 159 -16.15 0.94 0.10
C HIS A 159 -16.04 0.76 1.62
N VAL A 160 -15.36 1.67 2.32
CA VAL A 160 -15.26 1.62 3.79
C VAL A 160 -16.65 1.68 4.42
N ALA A 161 -17.49 2.62 4.00
CA ALA A 161 -18.85 2.77 4.57
C ALA A 161 -19.74 1.54 4.35
N SER A 162 -19.64 0.88 3.18
CA SER A 162 -20.49 -0.25 2.84
C SER A 162 -20.00 -1.59 3.41
N CYS A 163 -18.68 -1.81 3.44
CA CYS A 163 -18.09 -3.10 3.83
C CYS A 163 -17.65 -3.15 5.30
N MET A 164 -17.43 -1.99 5.92
CA MET A 164 -16.96 -1.86 7.31
C MET A 164 -17.80 -0.81 8.07
N PRO A 165 -19.09 -1.04 8.26
CA PRO A 165 -19.98 -0.10 8.95
C PRO A 165 -19.47 0.16 10.37
N GLY A 166 -19.40 1.44 10.75
CA GLY A 166 -18.86 1.89 12.03
C GLY A 166 -17.36 2.19 12.04
N THR A 167 -16.64 1.94 10.93
CA THR A 167 -15.25 2.39 10.79
C THR A 167 -15.20 3.89 10.51
N GLU A 168 -14.48 4.62 11.33
CA GLU A 168 -14.26 6.05 11.17
C GLU A 168 -13.05 6.32 10.26
N VAL A 169 -13.19 7.26 9.31
CA VAL A 169 -12.09 7.68 8.44
C VAL A 169 -11.69 9.10 8.77
N TYR A 170 -10.40 9.28 8.99
CA TYR A 170 -9.75 10.57 9.21
C TYR A 170 -8.77 10.84 8.07
N ARG A 171 -8.04 11.93 8.12
CA ARG A 171 -6.92 12.22 7.23
C ARG A 171 -5.86 13.07 7.89
N SER A 172 -4.63 12.97 7.43
CA SER A 172 -3.56 13.86 7.84
C SER A 172 -3.85 15.30 7.44
N ARG A 173 -3.35 16.23 8.24
CA ARG A 173 -3.44 17.67 7.94
C ARG A 173 -2.51 18.02 6.78
N PRO A 174 -2.90 18.94 5.90
CA PRO A 174 -2.03 19.39 4.81
C PRO A 174 -0.69 19.91 5.33
N SER A 175 0.40 19.56 4.65
CA SER A 175 1.77 20.00 4.96
C SER A 175 2.26 19.67 6.38
N ARG A 176 1.77 18.59 6.98
CA ARG A 176 2.19 18.10 8.31
C ARG A 176 2.66 16.64 8.20
N PRO A 177 3.90 16.38 7.78
CA PRO A 177 4.42 15.02 7.58
C PRO A 177 4.37 14.18 8.86
N ASN A 178 4.55 14.79 10.02
CA ASN A 178 4.52 14.09 11.31
C ASN A 178 3.12 13.52 11.69
N ASP A 179 2.07 13.89 10.96
CA ASP A 179 0.73 13.35 11.24
C ASP A 179 0.60 11.86 10.90
N ASN A 180 1.54 11.29 10.13
CA ASN A 180 1.59 9.87 9.76
C ASN A 180 2.93 9.21 10.17
N CYS A 181 3.44 9.57 11.32
CA CYS A 181 4.81 9.28 11.76
C CYS A 181 5.15 7.80 11.92
N ARG A 182 4.17 6.93 12.21
CA ARG A 182 4.45 5.49 12.44
C ARG A 182 4.84 4.77 11.16
N VAL A 183 4.21 5.10 10.05
CA VAL A 183 4.58 4.59 8.72
C VAL A 183 5.97 5.09 8.33
N GLU A 184 6.27 6.36 8.56
CA GLU A 184 7.57 6.97 8.26
C GLU A 184 8.70 6.42 9.12
N THR A 185 8.48 6.19 10.41
CA THR A 185 9.47 5.63 11.33
C THR A 185 9.87 4.22 10.93
N ARG A 186 8.94 3.38 10.49
CA ARG A 186 9.26 2.04 9.99
C ARG A 186 10.02 2.05 8.67
N ARG A 187 9.70 2.98 7.78
CA ARG A 187 10.47 3.19 6.54
C ARG A 187 11.92 3.57 6.81
N ALA A 188 12.15 4.45 7.80
CA ALA A 188 13.50 4.83 8.22
C ALA A 188 14.25 3.64 8.83
N ALA A 189 13.59 2.82 9.63
CA ALA A 189 14.19 1.62 10.25
C ALA A 189 14.58 0.56 9.21
N SER A 190 13.75 0.33 8.18
CA SER A 190 14.08 -0.61 7.09
C SER A 190 15.24 -0.13 6.23
N ARG A 191 15.29 1.16 5.89
CA ARG A 191 16.43 1.77 5.16
C ARG A 191 17.73 1.76 5.95
N GLY A 192 17.68 1.94 7.28
CA GLY A 192 18.86 1.94 8.15
C GLY A 192 19.48 0.56 8.36
N GLN A 193 18.75 -0.53 8.13
CA GLN A 193 19.28 -1.89 8.23
C GLN A 193 20.05 -2.31 6.98
N ASP A 194 19.71 -1.76 5.81
CA ASP A 194 20.45 -2.04 4.55
C ASP A 194 21.84 -1.38 4.53
N LEU A 195 22.01 -0.24 5.24
CA LEU A 195 23.29 0.47 5.31
C LEU A 195 24.30 -0.12 6.32
N ARG A 196 23.90 -1.07 7.17
CA ARG A 196 24.80 -1.69 8.17
C ARG A 196 25.32 -3.07 7.78
N ARG A 197 25.06 -3.52 6.57
CA ARG A 197 25.53 -4.81 6.01
C ARG A 197 26.45 -4.64 4.80
N GLY A 198 27.08 -3.49 4.64
CA GLY A 198 28.16 -3.26 3.69
C GLY A 198 29.52 -3.40 4.36
#